data_c285e70c6058b0f16d3bef995b0f93ca
#
_entry.id   c285e70c6058b0f16d3bef995b0f93ca
#
_cell.length_a   1.000
_cell.length_b   1.000
_cell.length_c   1.000
_cell.angle_alpha   90.00
_cell.angle_beta   90.00
_cell.angle_gamma   90.00
#
_symmetry.space_group_name_H-M   'P 1'
#
loop_
_entity.id
_entity.type
_entity.pdbx_description
1 polymer ?
#
loop_
_entity_poly.entity_id
_entity_poly.type
_entity_poly.pdbx_seq_one_letter_code
_entity_poly.pdbx_strand_id
1 'polypeptide(L)'
;MSKIIRTQKPSVLPFYAMALVFVVLCAVLPVYKLWALLVALGGAAVAFGVAKKTCPPRVVEHEVPFHTGVEDVDQMLTDIQQKLDTLHALNEALPDPQLSAAMTRMEKAGRSIVEAVEANPAKAKQVRRFANYYLPDAVNVLQQYAKLAKQGVRGENAAAIRAEVEHNAASIATAFENQLDALYAAESMDLSADLTVLQNMPVSYTHLRAHETRHDL
;
A
#
# COMPACT_ATOMS: atom_id res chain seq x y z
N MET A 1 -1.20 17.78 12.66
CA MET A 1 -2.41 17.24 13.33
C MET A 1 -2.73 15.93 12.66
N SER A 2 -2.49 14.79 13.31
CA SER A 2 -2.77 13.47 12.74
C SER A 2 -4.28 13.28 12.56
N LYS A 3 -4.70 12.93 11.34
CA LYS A 3 -6.10 12.64 11.05
C LYS A 3 -6.38 11.19 11.42
N ILE A 4 -7.27 10.99 12.39
CA ILE A 4 -7.70 9.64 12.80
C ILE A 4 -8.77 9.18 11.80
N ILE A 5 -8.43 8.22 10.94
CA ILE A 5 -9.42 7.58 10.08
C ILE A 5 -10.05 6.42 10.85
N ARG A 6 -11.37 6.47 11.01
CA ARG A 6 -12.18 5.45 11.68
C ARG A 6 -12.68 4.43 10.66
N THR A 7 -11.96 3.34 10.48
CA THR A 7 -12.44 2.22 9.65
C THR A 7 -13.33 1.30 10.50
N GLN A 8 -14.61 1.17 10.12
CA GLN A 8 -15.55 0.28 10.80
C GLN A 8 -15.36 -1.14 10.25
N LYS A 9 -14.66 -2.02 10.99
CA LYS A 9 -14.68 -3.46 10.68
C LYS A 9 -15.95 -4.09 11.25
N PRO A 10 -16.76 -4.81 10.44
CA PRO A 10 -17.92 -5.51 10.94
C PRO A 10 -17.49 -6.53 12.00
N SER A 11 -18.16 -6.47 13.16
CA SER A 11 -17.92 -7.43 14.24
C SER A 11 -18.37 -8.82 13.80
N VAL A 12 -17.55 -9.84 13.97
CA VAL A 12 -17.91 -11.25 13.73
C VAL A 12 -18.67 -11.89 14.91
N LEU A 13 -18.71 -11.17 16.04
CA LEU A 13 -19.40 -11.63 17.28
C LEU A 13 -20.88 -11.98 17.07
N PRO A 14 -21.68 -11.20 16.30
CA PRO A 14 -23.10 -11.53 16.06
C PRO A 14 -23.29 -12.87 15.35
N PHE A 15 -22.36 -13.28 14.48
CA PHE A 15 -22.41 -14.57 13.79
C PHE A 15 -22.17 -15.73 14.75
N TYR A 16 -21.22 -15.60 15.68
CA TYR A 16 -20.97 -16.63 16.70
C TYR A 16 -22.15 -16.72 17.69
N ALA A 17 -22.74 -15.61 18.10
CA ALA A 17 -23.91 -15.60 18.96
C ALA A 17 -25.11 -16.29 18.29
N MET A 18 -25.36 -16.00 17.01
CA MET A 18 -26.40 -16.66 16.21
C MET A 18 -26.20 -18.16 16.11
N ALA A 19 -24.96 -18.60 15.79
CA ALA A 19 -24.61 -20.01 15.67
C ALA A 19 -24.77 -20.75 16.99
N LEU A 20 -24.36 -20.15 18.11
CA LEU A 20 -24.48 -20.76 19.43
C LEU A 20 -25.94 -20.93 19.83
N VAL A 21 -26.78 -19.89 19.66
CA VAL A 21 -28.22 -19.98 19.95
C VAL A 21 -28.90 -21.02 19.08
N PHE A 22 -28.56 -21.10 17.80
CA PHE A 22 -29.08 -22.10 16.89
C PHE A 22 -28.76 -23.55 17.35
N VAL A 23 -27.48 -23.80 17.70
CA VAL A 23 -27.04 -25.11 18.20
C VAL A 23 -27.76 -25.48 19.48
N VAL A 24 -27.88 -24.55 20.44
CA VAL A 24 -28.61 -24.81 21.72
C VAL A 24 -30.09 -25.11 21.46
N LEU A 25 -30.75 -24.35 20.58
CA LEU A 25 -32.15 -24.63 20.24
C LEU A 25 -32.33 -25.98 19.53
N CYS A 26 -31.41 -26.36 18.66
CA CYS A 26 -31.41 -27.69 18.03
C CYS A 26 -31.18 -28.85 19.02
N ALA A 27 -30.42 -28.61 20.09
CA ALA A 27 -30.20 -29.64 21.14
C ALA A 27 -31.41 -29.83 22.07
N VAL A 28 -32.17 -28.77 22.30
CA VAL A 28 -33.35 -28.77 23.21
C VAL A 28 -34.64 -29.16 22.51
N LEU A 29 -34.82 -28.72 21.24
CA LEU A 29 -36.05 -28.98 20.47
C LEU A 29 -35.95 -30.27 19.63
N PRO A 30 -37.06 -30.99 19.46
CA PRO A 30 -37.10 -32.19 18.61
C PRO A 30 -36.99 -31.78 17.12
N VAL A 31 -35.78 -31.80 16.59
CA VAL A 31 -35.40 -31.31 15.23
C VAL A 31 -36.11 -32.06 14.10
N TYR A 32 -36.67 -33.26 14.39
CA TYR A 32 -37.45 -34.05 13.41
C TYR A 32 -38.81 -33.44 13.07
N LYS A 33 -39.27 -32.38 13.78
CA LYS A 33 -40.51 -31.65 13.46
C LYS A 33 -40.21 -30.33 12.76
N LEU A 34 -40.79 -30.12 11.57
CA LEU A 34 -40.55 -28.91 10.76
C LEU A 34 -40.82 -27.59 11.53
N TRP A 35 -41.82 -27.55 12.42
CA TRP A 35 -42.11 -26.35 13.21
C TRP A 35 -40.97 -26.01 14.20
N ALA A 36 -40.31 -27.04 14.76
CA ALA A 36 -39.20 -26.83 15.68
C ALA A 36 -37.98 -26.17 14.97
N LEU A 37 -37.76 -26.54 13.72
CA LEU A 37 -36.73 -25.97 12.89
C LEU A 37 -37.02 -24.49 12.55
N LEU A 38 -38.29 -24.15 12.30
CA LEU A 38 -38.71 -22.75 12.07
C LEU A 38 -38.53 -21.91 13.34
N VAL A 39 -38.82 -22.46 14.53
CA VAL A 39 -38.61 -21.79 15.82
C VAL A 39 -37.10 -21.60 16.08
N ALA A 40 -36.27 -22.59 15.79
CA ALA A 40 -34.81 -22.44 15.93
C ALA A 40 -34.23 -21.40 15.01
N LEU A 41 -34.72 -21.34 13.75
CA LEU A 41 -34.29 -20.31 12.78
C LEU A 41 -34.73 -18.91 13.19
N GLY A 42 -35.98 -18.77 13.66
CA GLY A 42 -36.51 -17.50 14.17
C GLY A 42 -35.75 -17.00 15.40
N GLY A 43 -35.48 -17.89 16.37
CA GLY A 43 -34.68 -17.58 17.55
C GLY A 43 -33.25 -17.15 17.22
N ALA A 44 -32.60 -17.83 16.25
CA ALA A 44 -31.27 -17.45 15.77
C ALA A 44 -31.28 -16.06 15.09
N ALA A 45 -32.31 -15.74 14.30
CA ALA A 45 -32.45 -14.43 13.66
C ALA A 45 -32.65 -13.30 14.68
N VAL A 46 -33.46 -13.53 15.73
CA VAL A 46 -33.63 -12.57 16.83
C VAL A 46 -32.32 -12.37 17.59
N ALA A 47 -31.60 -13.46 17.91
CA ALA A 47 -30.29 -13.39 18.57
C ALA A 47 -29.28 -12.58 17.76
N PHE A 48 -29.25 -12.77 16.43
CA PHE A 48 -28.41 -11.98 15.52
C PHE A 48 -28.78 -10.48 15.56
N GLY A 49 -30.07 -10.14 15.52
CA GLY A 49 -30.55 -8.75 15.60
C GLY A 49 -30.17 -8.07 16.90
N VAL A 50 -30.34 -8.76 18.03
CA VAL A 50 -29.96 -8.27 19.37
C VAL A 50 -28.44 -8.12 19.48
N ALA A 51 -27.68 -9.14 19.06
CA ALA A 51 -26.22 -9.12 19.11
C ALA A 51 -25.64 -7.99 18.23
N LYS A 52 -26.23 -7.74 17.05
CA LYS A 52 -25.84 -6.65 16.17
C LYS A 52 -26.08 -5.27 16.80
N LYS A 53 -27.14 -5.12 17.60
CA LYS A 53 -27.49 -3.87 18.29
C LYS A 53 -26.64 -3.64 19.55
N THR A 54 -26.22 -4.73 20.22
CA THR A 54 -25.48 -4.68 21.48
C THR A 54 -23.96 -4.65 21.28
N CYS A 55 -23.47 -5.19 20.15
CA CYS A 55 -22.05 -5.21 19.81
C CYS A 55 -21.80 -4.20 18.68
N PRO A 56 -21.44 -2.94 19.00
CA PRO A 56 -21.10 -1.96 17.98
C PRO A 56 -19.87 -2.41 17.19
N PRO A 57 -19.75 -2.04 15.91
CA PRO A 57 -18.58 -2.35 15.09
C PRO A 57 -17.31 -1.85 15.78
N ARG A 58 -16.27 -2.67 15.78
CA ARG A 58 -14.96 -2.24 16.27
C ARG A 58 -14.46 -1.12 15.37
N VAL A 59 -14.38 0.06 15.93
CA VAL A 59 -13.70 1.20 15.30
C VAL A 59 -12.20 0.97 15.51
N VAL A 60 -11.49 0.62 14.44
CA VAL A 60 -10.04 0.60 14.47
C VAL A 60 -9.59 2.01 14.08
N GLU A 61 -9.10 2.76 15.06
CA GLU A 61 -8.48 4.06 14.81
C GLU A 61 -7.07 3.81 14.26
N HIS A 62 -6.88 4.10 12.97
CA HIS A 62 -5.57 4.17 12.36
C HIS A 62 -5.15 5.63 12.33
N GLU A 63 -4.06 5.95 13.02
CA GLU A 63 -3.36 7.21 12.75
C GLU A 63 -2.75 7.11 11.37
N VAL A 64 -3.23 7.92 10.45
CA VAL A 64 -2.69 8.02 9.10
C VAL A 64 -1.74 9.20 9.09
N PRO A 65 -0.44 8.96 8.91
CA PRO A 65 0.55 10.03 8.91
C PRO A 65 0.47 10.93 7.66
N PHE A 66 -0.23 10.47 6.62
CA PHE A 66 -0.33 11.16 5.32
C PHE A 66 -1.60 12.00 5.21
N HIS A 67 -1.49 13.18 4.55
CA HIS A 67 -2.55 14.16 4.42
C HIS A 67 -2.67 14.66 2.97
N THR A 68 -2.90 13.75 2.03
CA THR A 68 -3.07 14.09 0.61
C THR A 68 -4.43 14.70 0.28
N GLY A 69 -5.38 14.63 1.20
CA GLY A 69 -6.77 15.05 1.00
C GLY A 69 -7.66 13.99 0.35
N VAL A 70 -7.11 12.83 -0.01
CA VAL A 70 -7.83 11.69 -0.59
C VAL A 70 -7.66 10.48 0.33
N GLU A 71 -8.71 10.08 1.04
CA GLU A 71 -8.67 9.03 2.07
C GLU A 71 -8.11 7.69 1.56
N ASP A 72 -8.48 7.28 0.35
CA ASP A 72 -8.01 6.05 -0.29
C ASP A 72 -6.49 6.09 -0.57
N VAL A 73 -5.97 7.27 -0.90
CA VAL A 73 -4.52 7.48 -1.13
C VAL A 73 -3.77 7.48 0.20
N ASP A 74 -4.29 8.16 1.22
CA ASP A 74 -3.69 8.22 2.54
C ASP A 74 -3.57 6.82 3.16
N GLN A 75 -4.61 6.00 3.00
CA GLN A 75 -4.60 4.60 3.45
C GLN A 75 -3.59 3.76 2.67
N MET A 76 -3.54 3.90 1.34
CA MET A 76 -2.59 3.20 0.49
C MET A 76 -1.14 3.55 0.86
N LEU A 77 -0.83 4.83 1.09
CA LEU A 77 0.50 5.27 1.51
C LEU A 77 0.88 4.71 2.89
N THR A 78 -0.08 4.65 3.82
CA THR A 78 0.12 4.04 5.14
C THR A 78 0.44 2.55 5.02
N ASP A 79 -0.28 1.82 4.16
CA ASP A 79 -0.03 0.40 3.92
C ASP A 79 1.35 0.16 3.27
N ILE A 80 1.77 1.03 2.34
CA ILE A 80 3.11 0.98 1.74
C ILE A 80 4.16 1.22 2.83
N GLN A 81 4.00 2.26 3.66
CA GLN A 81 4.94 2.59 4.73
C GLN A 81 5.13 1.42 5.70
N GLN A 82 4.05 0.79 6.16
CA GLN A 82 4.11 -0.38 7.04
C GLN A 82 4.90 -1.55 6.43
N LYS A 83 4.76 -1.75 5.11
CA LYS A 83 5.51 -2.79 4.40
C LYS A 83 6.98 -2.45 4.24
N LEU A 84 7.31 -1.18 4.00
CA LEU A 84 8.68 -0.70 3.96
C LEU A 84 9.35 -0.81 5.34
N ASP A 85 8.64 -0.50 6.42
CA ASP A 85 9.15 -0.69 7.79
C ASP A 85 9.39 -2.17 8.10
N THR A 86 8.51 -3.06 7.60
CA THR A 86 8.72 -4.51 7.69
C THR A 86 9.95 -4.95 6.90
N LEU A 87 10.15 -4.41 5.70
CA LEU A 87 11.30 -4.69 4.85
C LEU A 87 12.60 -4.24 5.53
N HIS A 88 12.58 -3.07 6.15
CA HIS A 88 13.70 -2.55 6.94
C HIS A 88 14.06 -3.48 8.12
N ALA A 89 13.08 -3.89 8.91
CA ALA A 89 13.27 -4.83 10.01
C ALA A 89 13.83 -6.19 9.55
N LEU A 90 13.41 -6.67 8.36
CA LEU A 90 13.95 -7.88 7.76
C LEU A 90 15.41 -7.69 7.33
N ASN A 91 15.75 -6.53 6.78
CA ASN A 91 17.10 -6.18 6.37
C ASN A 91 18.07 -6.18 7.58
N GLU A 92 17.64 -5.63 8.70
CA GLU A 92 18.44 -5.66 9.94
C GLU A 92 18.58 -7.07 10.54
N ALA A 93 17.57 -7.93 10.33
CA ALA A 93 17.56 -9.28 10.90
C ALA A 93 18.32 -10.32 10.08
N LEU A 94 18.61 -10.06 8.80
CA LEU A 94 19.26 -10.99 7.89
C LEU A 94 20.73 -10.59 7.63
N PRO A 95 21.71 -11.36 8.13
CA PRO A 95 23.14 -11.06 7.95
C PRO A 95 23.65 -11.53 6.58
N ASP A 96 23.04 -11.05 5.50
CA ASP A 96 23.39 -11.38 4.13
C ASP A 96 23.68 -10.09 3.33
N PRO A 97 24.97 -9.81 2.99
CA PRO A 97 25.34 -8.54 2.36
C PRO A 97 24.70 -8.29 0.98
N GLN A 98 24.52 -9.36 0.17
CA GLN A 98 23.96 -9.22 -1.17
C GLN A 98 22.46 -8.95 -1.08
N LEU A 99 21.77 -9.70 -0.25
CA LEU A 99 20.35 -9.51 0.02
C LEU A 99 20.09 -8.15 0.67
N SER A 100 20.94 -7.74 1.63
CA SER A 100 20.86 -6.43 2.28
C SER A 100 20.99 -5.28 1.28
N ALA A 101 21.92 -5.38 0.31
CA ALA A 101 22.06 -4.37 -0.73
C ALA A 101 20.79 -4.26 -1.60
N ALA A 102 20.18 -5.38 -1.99
CA ALA A 102 18.93 -5.40 -2.74
C ALA A 102 17.78 -4.82 -1.93
N MET A 103 17.64 -5.19 -0.66
CA MET A 103 16.58 -4.69 0.24
C MET A 103 16.72 -3.18 0.46
N THR A 104 17.94 -2.66 0.63
CA THR A 104 18.21 -1.23 0.76
C THR A 104 17.78 -0.45 -0.51
N ARG A 105 18.03 -1.01 -1.70
CA ARG A 105 17.54 -0.43 -2.96
C ARG A 105 16.02 -0.40 -3.02
N MET A 106 15.35 -1.50 -2.63
CA MET A 106 13.89 -1.56 -2.56
C MET A 106 13.32 -0.53 -1.59
N GLU A 107 13.90 -0.41 -0.38
CA GLU A 107 13.48 0.58 0.61
C GLU A 107 13.62 2.01 0.05
N LYS A 108 14.77 2.33 -0.54
CA LYS A 108 15.02 3.66 -1.10
C LYS A 108 14.00 3.99 -2.20
N ALA A 109 13.84 3.10 -3.17
CA ALA A 109 12.87 3.30 -4.25
C ALA A 109 11.43 3.39 -3.71
N GLY A 110 11.06 2.53 -2.76
CA GLY A 110 9.73 2.55 -2.14
C GLY A 110 9.44 3.85 -1.38
N ARG A 111 10.40 4.38 -0.61
CA ARG A 111 10.26 5.67 0.08
C ARG A 111 10.11 6.83 -0.90
N SER A 112 10.92 6.85 -1.96
CA SER A 112 10.79 7.88 -3.01
C SER A 112 9.47 7.80 -3.76
N ILE A 113 8.89 6.59 -3.94
CA ILE A 113 7.53 6.43 -4.48
C ILE A 113 6.49 7.04 -3.53
N VAL A 114 6.60 6.81 -2.22
CA VAL A 114 5.70 7.41 -1.21
C VAL A 114 5.76 8.93 -1.28
N GLU A 115 6.97 9.51 -1.26
CA GLU A 115 7.19 10.96 -1.37
C GLU A 115 6.60 11.54 -2.66
N ALA A 116 6.79 10.86 -3.80
CA ALA A 116 6.26 11.30 -5.08
C ALA A 116 4.73 11.29 -5.14
N VAL A 117 4.08 10.32 -4.48
CA VAL A 117 2.61 10.24 -4.42
C VAL A 117 2.05 11.19 -3.36
N GLU A 118 2.74 11.40 -2.24
CA GLU A 118 2.35 12.40 -1.24
C GLU A 118 2.37 13.81 -1.83
N ALA A 119 3.42 14.14 -2.59
CA ALA A 119 3.54 15.43 -3.29
C ALA A 119 2.49 15.60 -4.40
N ASN A 120 2.13 14.52 -5.10
CA ASN A 120 1.13 14.53 -6.17
C ASN A 120 0.20 13.31 -6.09
N PRO A 121 -0.95 13.42 -5.41
CA PRO A 121 -1.91 12.33 -5.22
C PRO A 121 -2.49 11.75 -6.52
N ALA A 122 -2.44 12.49 -7.63
CA ALA A 122 -2.89 11.99 -8.93
C ALA A 122 -2.05 10.80 -9.43
N LYS A 123 -0.77 10.71 -9.01
CA LYS A 123 0.13 9.59 -9.31
C LYS A 123 -0.28 8.28 -8.62
N ALA A 124 -1.15 8.31 -7.62
CA ALA A 124 -1.61 7.14 -6.88
C ALA A 124 -2.13 6.02 -7.79
N LYS A 125 -2.80 6.37 -8.89
CA LYS A 125 -3.31 5.39 -9.86
C LYS A 125 -2.20 4.54 -10.50
N GLN A 126 -1.03 5.13 -10.75
CA GLN A 126 0.12 4.46 -11.37
C GLN A 126 0.81 3.52 -10.38
N VAL A 127 0.69 3.79 -9.08
CA VAL A 127 1.35 3.06 -8.00
C VAL A 127 0.47 1.94 -7.42
N ARG A 128 -0.84 1.91 -7.71
CA ARG A 128 -1.77 0.90 -7.15
C ARG A 128 -1.30 -0.54 -7.33
N ARG A 129 -0.75 -0.86 -8.51
CA ARG A 129 -0.25 -2.22 -8.77
C ARG A 129 0.99 -2.55 -7.95
N PHE A 130 1.87 -1.57 -7.78
CA PHE A 130 3.03 -1.69 -6.90
C PHE A 130 2.60 -1.91 -5.45
N ALA A 131 1.69 -1.07 -4.93
CA ALA A 131 1.19 -1.11 -3.56
C ALA A 131 0.47 -2.42 -3.22
N ASN A 132 -0.36 -2.93 -4.14
CA ASN A 132 -1.25 -4.05 -3.87
C ASN A 132 -0.65 -5.42 -4.19
N TYR A 133 0.38 -5.48 -5.05
CA TYR A 133 0.94 -6.75 -5.51
C TYR A 133 2.45 -6.82 -5.33
N TYR A 134 3.22 -5.93 -5.95
CA TYR A 134 4.69 -6.09 -6.00
C TYR A 134 5.35 -5.96 -4.63
N LEU A 135 5.00 -4.92 -3.87
CA LEU A 135 5.58 -4.71 -2.54
C LEU A 135 5.14 -5.79 -1.52
N PRO A 136 3.83 -6.16 -1.42
CA PRO A 136 3.41 -7.26 -0.56
C PRO A 136 4.09 -8.59 -0.88
N ASP A 137 4.19 -8.94 -2.16
CA ASP A 137 4.80 -10.20 -2.60
C ASP A 137 6.29 -10.24 -2.28
N ALA A 138 7.00 -9.14 -2.52
CA ALA A 138 8.41 -9.01 -2.15
C ALA A 138 8.63 -9.21 -0.65
N VAL A 139 7.84 -8.55 0.19
CA VAL A 139 7.92 -8.68 1.66
C VAL A 139 7.59 -10.11 2.10
N ASN A 140 6.58 -10.74 1.50
CA ASN A 140 6.21 -12.13 1.83
C ASN A 140 7.33 -13.12 1.52
N VAL A 141 7.97 -13.02 0.35
CA VAL A 141 9.09 -13.90 -0.05
C VAL A 141 10.24 -13.74 0.94
N LEU A 142 10.61 -12.50 1.27
CA LEU A 142 11.70 -12.21 2.20
C LEU A 142 11.39 -12.68 3.63
N GLN A 143 10.14 -12.56 4.08
CA GLN A 143 9.71 -13.10 5.38
C GLN A 143 9.81 -14.63 5.42
N GLN A 144 9.42 -15.32 4.36
CA GLN A 144 9.55 -16.77 4.28
C GLN A 144 11.02 -17.20 4.31
N TYR A 145 11.87 -16.51 3.57
CA TYR A 145 13.30 -16.73 3.61
C TYR A 145 13.91 -16.50 5.01
N ALA A 146 13.53 -15.41 5.66
CA ALA A 146 13.97 -15.12 7.03
C ALA A 146 13.57 -16.20 8.04
N LYS A 147 12.39 -16.82 7.89
CA LYS A 147 11.95 -17.96 8.71
C LYS A 147 12.83 -19.17 8.45
N LEU A 148 13.12 -19.50 7.19
CA LEU A 148 14.01 -20.61 6.81
C LEU A 148 15.44 -20.41 7.33
N ALA A 149 15.98 -19.19 7.21
CA ALA A 149 17.31 -18.85 7.71
C ALA A 149 17.41 -19.02 9.24
N LYS A 150 16.38 -18.62 9.99
CA LYS A 150 16.28 -18.80 11.45
C LYS A 150 16.20 -20.27 11.90
N GLN A 151 15.64 -21.15 11.06
CA GLN A 151 15.55 -22.57 11.35
C GLN A 151 16.91 -23.30 11.20
N GLY A 152 17.94 -22.60 10.74
CA GLY A 152 19.30 -23.15 10.63
C GLY A 152 19.43 -24.29 9.61
N VAL A 153 18.55 -24.35 8.63
CA VAL A 153 18.63 -25.35 7.55
C VAL A 153 19.94 -25.17 6.81
N ARG A 154 20.81 -26.19 6.89
CA ARG A 154 22.12 -26.24 6.23
C ARG A 154 22.14 -27.43 5.29
N GLY A 155 22.54 -27.18 4.06
CA GLY A 155 22.63 -28.22 3.05
C GLY A 155 22.64 -27.62 1.64
N GLU A 156 22.82 -28.45 0.64
CA GLU A 156 22.89 -28.05 -0.77
C GLU A 156 21.59 -27.35 -1.23
N ASN A 157 20.44 -27.86 -0.79
CA ASN A 157 19.14 -27.24 -1.06
C ASN A 157 19.01 -25.85 -0.43
N ALA A 158 19.55 -25.63 0.78
CA ALA A 158 19.52 -24.32 1.42
C ALA A 158 20.40 -23.31 0.69
N ALA A 159 21.55 -23.73 0.18
CA ALA A 159 22.41 -22.89 -0.64
C ALA A 159 21.75 -22.50 -1.98
N ALA A 160 21.07 -23.44 -2.63
CA ALA A 160 20.33 -23.20 -3.87
C ALA A 160 19.18 -22.19 -3.63
N ILE A 161 18.38 -22.36 -2.57
CA ILE A 161 17.30 -21.43 -2.20
C ILE A 161 17.87 -20.03 -1.91
N ARG A 162 19.00 -19.94 -1.21
CA ARG A 162 19.65 -18.65 -0.95
C ARG A 162 20.01 -17.94 -2.24
N ALA A 163 20.71 -18.60 -3.14
CA ALA A 163 21.12 -18.02 -4.43
C ALA A 163 19.91 -17.57 -5.27
N GLU A 164 18.84 -18.34 -5.26
CA GLU A 164 17.60 -18.00 -5.94
C GLU A 164 16.92 -16.75 -5.31
N VAL A 165 16.87 -16.67 -4.00
CA VAL A 165 16.29 -15.50 -3.30
C VAL A 165 17.14 -14.25 -3.53
N GLU A 166 18.48 -14.35 -3.48
CA GLU A 166 19.40 -13.23 -3.77
C GLU A 166 19.19 -12.71 -5.19
N HIS A 167 19.13 -13.63 -6.17
CA HIS A 167 18.90 -13.26 -7.58
C HIS A 167 17.53 -12.60 -7.79
N ASN A 168 16.48 -13.16 -7.22
CA ASN A 168 15.13 -12.63 -7.31
C ASN A 168 15.00 -11.28 -6.59
N ALA A 169 15.62 -11.11 -5.43
CA ALA A 169 15.65 -9.84 -4.70
C ALA A 169 16.30 -8.72 -5.51
N ALA A 170 17.39 -8.98 -6.21
CA ALA A 170 18.04 -8.01 -7.10
C ALA A 170 17.11 -7.61 -8.26
N SER A 171 16.40 -8.56 -8.84
CA SER A 171 15.44 -8.31 -9.91
C SER A 171 14.24 -7.50 -9.42
N ILE A 172 13.73 -7.80 -8.23
CA ILE A 172 12.64 -7.05 -7.59
C ILE A 172 13.08 -5.61 -7.26
N ALA A 173 14.32 -5.42 -6.76
CA ALA A 173 14.86 -4.08 -6.51
C ALA A 173 14.90 -3.25 -7.80
N THR A 174 15.33 -3.84 -8.91
CA THR A 174 15.31 -3.18 -10.22
C THR A 174 13.88 -2.85 -10.67
N ALA A 175 12.91 -3.73 -10.41
CA ALA A 175 11.50 -3.45 -10.73
C ALA A 175 10.94 -2.28 -9.90
N PHE A 176 11.35 -2.11 -8.65
CA PHE A 176 10.98 -0.97 -7.81
C PHE A 176 11.58 0.35 -8.35
N GLU A 177 12.85 0.32 -8.75
CA GLU A 177 13.53 1.46 -9.39
C GLU A 177 12.85 1.85 -10.70
N ASN A 178 12.51 0.88 -11.55
CA ASN A 178 11.78 1.13 -12.80
C ASN A 178 10.37 1.71 -12.53
N GLN A 179 9.71 1.28 -11.46
CA GLN A 179 8.42 1.86 -11.07
C GLN A 179 8.57 3.33 -10.65
N LEU A 180 9.63 3.65 -9.93
CA LEU A 180 9.97 5.03 -9.56
C LEU A 180 10.26 5.88 -10.81
N ASP A 181 11.09 5.39 -11.72
CA ASP A 181 11.42 6.08 -12.96
C ASP A 181 10.19 6.36 -13.80
N ALA A 182 9.25 5.39 -13.87
CA ALA A 182 7.99 5.58 -14.58
C ALA A 182 7.12 6.71 -14.01
N LEU A 183 7.20 6.98 -12.69
CA LEU A 183 6.47 8.10 -12.06
C LEU A 183 7.03 9.46 -12.46
N TYR A 184 8.32 9.54 -12.76
CA TYR A 184 8.99 10.77 -13.18
C TYR A 184 9.02 10.93 -14.69
N ALA A 185 8.89 9.86 -15.47
CA ALA A 185 8.89 9.92 -16.92
C ALA A 185 7.77 10.80 -17.49
N ALA A 186 6.59 10.77 -16.87
CA ALA A 186 5.46 11.63 -17.27
C ALA A 186 5.77 13.11 -17.03
N GLU A 187 6.40 13.46 -15.90
CA GLU A 187 6.79 14.85 -15.58
C GLU A 187 7.92 15.35 -16.48
N SER A 188 8.87 14.49 -16.83
CA SER A 188 9.97 14.86 -17.73
C SER A 188 9.47 15.14 -19.16
N MET A 189 8.42 14.48 -19.61
CA MET A 189 7.79 14.75 -20.91
C MET A 189 7.09 16.11 -20.92
N ASP A 190 6.35 16.46 -19.86
CA ASP A 190 5.70 17.76 -19.74
C ASP A 190 6.74 18.89 -19.67
N LEU A 191 7.80 18.72 -18.86
CA LEU A 191 8.89 19.68 -18.75
C LEU A 191 9.63 19.86 -20.08
N SER A 192 9.85 18.80 -20.85
CA SER A 192 10.51 18.90 -22.15
C SER A 192 9.65 19.60 -23.19
N ALA A 193 8.32 19.43 -23.12
CA ALA A 193 7.38 20.18 -23.97
C ALA A 193 7.40 21.67 -23.63
N ASP A 194 7.38 22.03 -22.34
CA ASP A 194 7.45 23.41 -21.88
C ASP A 194 8.78 24.08 -22.27
N LEU A 195 9.90 23.37 -22.12
CA LEU A 195 11.21 23.86 -22.55
C LEU A 195 11.27 24.09 -24.07
N THR A 196 10.64 23.24 -24.86
CA THR A 196 10.57 23.42 -26.31
C THR A 196 9.76 24.68 -26.68
N VAL A 197 8.67 24.96 -25.96
CA VAL A 197 7.87 26.18 -26.13
C VAL A 197 8.71 27.41 -25.76
N LEU A 198 9.45 27.36 -24.66
CA LEU A 198 10.33 28.49 -24.24
C LEU A 198 11.47 28.72 -25.22
N GLN A 199 12.07 27.67 -25.78
CA GLN A 199 13.12 27.79 -26.78
C GLN A 199 12.62 28.38 -28.10
N ASN A 200 11.34 28.12 -28.45
CA ASN A 200 10.70 28.62 -29.65
C ASN A 200 10.03 30.02 -29.46
N MET A 201 10.07 30.60 -28.26
CA MET A 201 9.61 31.97 -28.06
C MET A 201 10.55 32.94 -28.82
N PRO A 202 10.04 33.69 -29.81
CA PRO A 202 10.85 34.67 -30.49
C PRO A 202 11.20 35.76 -29.47
N VAL A 203 12.51 35.92 -29.18
CA VAL A 203 13.01 37.06 -28.42
C VAL A 203 12.83 38.26 -29.30
N SER A 204 11.68 38.92 -29.20
CA SER A 204 11.39 40.17 -29.89
C SER A 204 12.20 41.27 -29.21
N TYR A 205 13.43 41.44 -29.65
CA TYR A 205 14.17 42.65 -29.33
C TYR A 205 13.46 43.82 -30.01
N THR A 206 12.62 44.51 -29.28
CA THR A 206 12.16 45.84 -29.65
C THR A 206 13.38 46.76 -29.61
N HIS A 207 14.06 46.91 -30.75
CA HIS A 207 14.95 48.04 -30.98
C HIS A 207 14.11 49.31 -30.91
N LEU A 208 14.13 49.99 -29.76
CA LEU A 208 13.78 51.38 -29.64
C LEU A 208 14.87 52.17 -30.37
N ARG A 209 14.62 52.39 -31.66
CA ARG A 209 15.35 53.37 -32.45
C ARG A 209 15.02 54.75 -31.87
N ALA A 210 15.97 55.31 -31.11
CA ALA A 210 15.93 56.72 -30.74
C ALA A 210 15.96 57.55 -32.02
N HIS A 211 14.85 58.17 -32.32
CA HIS A 211 14.77 59.24 -33.33
C HIS A 211 15.44 60.51 -32.76
N GLU A 212 16.68 60.67 -33.08
CA GLU A 212 17.37 61.95 -32.92
C GLU A 212 16.76 62.97 -33.93
N THR A 213 15.85 63.77 -33.43
CA THR A 213 15.42 64.96 -34.16
C THR A 213 16.51 66.05 -34.04
N ARG A 214 17.32 66.12 -35.05
CA ARG A 214 18.23 67.29 -35.28
C ARG A 214 17.39 68.49 -35.66
N HIS A 215 17.32 69.50 -34.79
CA HIS A 215 16.88 70.81 -35.13
C HIS A 215 18.13 71.65 -35.46
N ASP A 216 18.32 71.88 -36.74
CA ASP A 216 19.17 72.99 -37.24
C ASP A 216 18.32 74.23 -37.27
N LEU A 217 18.78 75.27 -36.52
CA LEU A 217 18.88 76.68 -36.89
C LEU A 217 19.48 77.47 -35.75
#